data_5189e6c562f753f4c519c590b1c03118
#
_entry.id   5189e6c562f753f4c519c590b1c03118
#
_cell.length_a   1.000
_cell.length_b   1.000
_cell.length_c   1.000
_cell.angle_alpha   90.00
_cell.angle_beta   90.00
_cell.angle_gamma   90.00
#
_symmetry.space_group_name_H-M   'P 1'
#
loop_
_entity.id
_entity.type
_entity.pdbx_description
1 polymer ?
#
loop_
_entity_poly.entity_id
_entity_poly.type
_entity_poly.pdbx_seq_one_letter_code
_entity_poly.pdbx_strand_id
1 'polypeptide(L)'
;MEIQTETQAQAESSTYRLHRRFDRMGRLVGDLAMKKLQGSHVMIIGLGGVGSWAAESIVRSGVGKVTIVDFDEVCITNSNRQLHALTGLVGSHKATVLAERFAKVNPQAEIIPMVQFYNERNNPEIFATKPDYVIDAIDNVTAKCHLLAYCVEQKIPVVCCSGSAGRMDPTQVEVADLAVTEGDPLARVLRRILRQQYGFPEKGEFNIPTVFSREPILAPHELAYDNGKGFKCVCPQGNNGLNTCDDKNLILGSAGFVTGAFGLACAARVVSDLIQS
;
A
#
# COMPACT_ATOMS: atom_id res chain seq x y z
N MET A 1 3.92 -0.25 48.62
CA MET A 1 3.07 -0.45 47.43
C MET A 1 3.83 -0.25 46.12
N GLU A 2 4.94 0.54 46.11
CA GLU A 2 5.79 0.79 44.93
C GLU A 2 6.72 -0.36 44.53
N ILE A 3 7.16 -1.20 45.47
CA ILE A 3 8.10 -2.31 45.22
C ILE A 3 7.45 -3.46 44.41
N GLN A 4 6.12 -3.64 44.54
CA GLN A 4 5.38 -4.69 43.80
C GLN A 4 5.14 -4.34 42.32
N THR A 5 5.02 -3.05 42.01
CA THR A 5 4.83 -2.58 40.62
C THR A 5 6.11 -2.68 39.78
N GLU A 6 7.27 -2.39 40.38
CA GLU A 6 8.56 -2.54 39.68
C GLU A 6 8.91 -4.01 39.40
N THR A 7 8.55 -4.92 40.30
CA THR A 7 8.82 -6.35 40.14
C THR A 7 7.95 -6.99 39.05
N GLN A 8 6.69 -6.54 38.90
CA GLN A 8 5.81 -6.99 37.83
C GLN A 8 6.25 -6.45 36.46
N ALA A 9 6.62 -5.18 36.36
CA ALA A 9 7.14 -4.57 35.13
C ALA A 9 8.47 -5.23 34.68
N GLN A 10 9.33 -5.62 35.62
CA GLN A 10 10.57 -6.36 35.36
C GLN A 10 10.30 -7.84 34.98
N ALA A 11 9.28 -8.48 35.54
CA ALA A 11 8.89 -9.85 35.17
C ALA A 11 8.27 -9.93 33.77
N GLU A 12 7.47 -8.92 33.36
CA GLU A 12 6.95 -8.84 32.00
C GLU A 12 8.01 -8.52 30.95
N SER A 13 9.07 -7.78 31.32
CA SER A 13 10.20 -7.47 30.43
C SER A 13 11.09 -8.71 30.17
N SER A 14 11.03 -9.74 31.03
CA SER A 14 11.88 -10.93 30.90
C SER A 14 11.43 -11.90 29.79
N THR A 15 10.21 -11.79 29.26
CA THR A 15 9.67 -12.68 28.22
C THR A 15 9.73 -12.09 26.80
N TYR A 16 9.79 -10.77 26.66
CA TYR A 16 9.92 -10.14 25.34
C TYR A 16 11.40 -10.08 24.92
N ARG A 17 11.69 -10.73 23.78
CA ARG A 17 13.02 -10.67 23.18
C ARG A 17 12.90 -10.34 21.70
N LEU A 18 13.36 -9.13 21.32
CA LEU A 18 13.40 -8.72 19.94
C LEU A 18 14.24 -9.68 19.10
N HIS A 19 13.69 -10.16 17.99
CA HIS A 19 14.45 -11.01 17.09
C HIS A 19 15.56 -10.20 16.39
N ARG A 20 16.75 -10.78 16.23
CA ARG A 20 17.93 -10.11 15.63
C ARG A 20 17.69 -9.50 14.24
N ARG A 21 16.69 -9.97 13.49
CA ARG A 21 16.27 -9.37 12.20
C ARG A 21 15.91 -7.90 12.32
N PHE A 22 15.33 -7.51 13.44
CA PHE A 22 14.79 -6.19 13.71
C PHE A 22 15.70 -5.34 14.61
N ASP A 23 16.94 -5.77 14.88
CA ASP A 23 17.89 -5.07 15.76
C ASP A 23 18.04 -3.59 15.36
N ARG A 24 18.18 -3.31 14.07
CA ARG A 24 18.34 -1.92 13.59
C ARG A 24 17.07 -1.10 13.76
N MET A 25 15.91 -1.68 13.51
CA MET A 25 14.63 -1.02 13.74
C MET A 25 14.39 -0.80 15.24
N GLY A 26 14.68 -1.80 16.07
CA GLY A 26 14.57 -1.70 17.52
C GLY A 26 15.46 -0.62 18.13
N ARG A 27 16.69 -0.45 17.61
CA ARG A 27 17.58 0.65 18.01
C ARG A 27 17.05 2.03 17.63
N LEU A 28 16.25 2.11 16.57
CA LEU A 28 15.64 3.36 16.10
C LEU A 28 14.42 3.74 16.93
N VAL A 29 13.53 2.77 17.24
CA VAL A 29 12.21 3.06 17.80
C VAL A 29 12.02 2.55 19.25
N GLY A 30 12.90 1.70 19.73
CA GLY A 30 12.87 1.10 21.07
C GLY A 30 11.97 -0.13 21.18
N ASP A 31 12.12 -0.89 22.28
CA ASP A 31 11.43 -2.18 22.49
C ASP A 31 9.90 -2.03 22.59
N LEU A 32 9.40 -0.98 23.23
CA LEU A 32 7.96 -0.76 23.36
C LEU A 32 7.29 -0.56 21.99
N ALA A 33 7.89 0.23 21.11
CA ALA A 33 7.40 0.44 19.76
C ALA A 33 7.49 -0.83 18.92
N MET A 34 8.56 -1.63 19.05
CA MET A 34 8.69 -2.92 18.39
C MET A 34 7.63 -3.92 18.86
N LYS A 35 7.26 -3.90 20.12
CA LYS A 35 6.20 -4.75 20.67
C LYS A 35 4.84 -4.36 20.11
N LYS A 36 4.57 -3.03 19.94
CA LYS A 36 3.36 -2.54 19.26
C LYS A 36 3.32 -3.02 17.81
N LEU A 37 4.38 -2.84 17.04
CA LEU A 37 4.44 -3.29 15.65
C LEU A 37 4.22 -4.80 15.52
N GLN A 38 4.79 -5.61 16.40
CA GLN A 38 4.56 -7.06 16.43
C GLN A 38 3.11 -7.43 16.73
N GLY A 39 2.41 -6.63 17.52
CA GLY A 39 0.98 -6.82 17.84
C GLY A 39 0.03 -6.26 16.78
N SER A 40 0.54 -5.48 15.83
CA SER A 40 -0.30 -4.78 14.86
C SER A 40 -0.61 -5.60 13.62
N HIS A 41 -1.77 -5.31 13.04
CA HIS A 41 -2.25 -5.88 11.77
C HIS A 41 -2.40 -4.77 10.72
N VAL A 42 -1.62 -4.83 9.64
CA VAL A 42 -1.69 -3.90 8.52
C VAL A 42 -2.25 -4.59 7.28
N MET A 43 -3.22 -3.96 6.62
CA MET A 43 -3.76 -4.43 5.35
C MET A 43 -3.28 -3.52 4.21
N ILE A 44 -2.81 -4.13 3.12
CA ILE A 44 -2.42 -3.44 1.90
C ILE A 44 -3.34 -3.89 0.77
N ILE A 45 -4.04 -2.95 0.13
CA ILE A 45 -4.94 -3.23 -0.99
C ILE A 45 -4.38 -2.60 -2.25
N GLY A 46 -4.09 -3.45 -3.24
CA GLY A 46 -3.33 -3.13 -4.45
C GLY A 46 -1.84 -3.39 -4.27
N LEU A 47 -1.29 -4.34 -5.05
CA LEU A 47 0.11 -4.77 -4.96
C LEU A 47 0.90 -4.42 -6.23
N GLY A 48 0.59 -3.28 -6.82
CA GLY A 48 1.32 -2.74 -7.96
C GLY A 48 2.69 -2.16 -7.61
N GLY A 49 3.12 -1.16 -8.39
CA GLY A 49 4.41 -0.49 -8.20
C GLY A 49 4.58 0.23 -6.86
N VAL A 50 3.48 0.65 -6.21
CA VAL A 50 3.49 1.27 -4.89
C VAL A 50 3.28 0.23 -3.79
N GLY A 51 2.17 -0.52 -3.87
CA GLY A 51 1.77 -1.43 -2.79
C GLY A 51 2.76 -2.55 -2.52
N SER A 52 3.48 -3.05 -3.55
CA SER A 52 4.50 -4.07 -3.34
C SER A 52 5.68 -3.58 -2.48
N TRP A 53 6.13 -2.34 -2.69
CA TRP A 53 7.19 -1.72 -1.88
C TRP A 53 6.70 -1.32 -0.49
N ALA A 54 5.46 -0.84 -0.38
CA ALA A 54 4.84 -0.56 0.91
C ALA A 54 4.77 -1.83 1.77
N ALA A 55 4.23 -2.93 1.22
CA ALA A 55 4.11 -4.20 1.91
C ALA A 55 5.47 -4.77 2.34
N GLU A 56 6.50 -4.74 1.46
CA GLU A 56 7.86 -5.13 1.79
C GLU A 56 8.40 -4.34 3.00
N SER A 57 8.18 -3.02 3.00
CA SER A 57 8.67 -2.15 4.08
C SER A 57 7.93 -2.41 5.41
N ILE A 58 6.62 -2.62 5.38
CA ILE A 58 5.81 -3.00 6.55
C ILE A 58 6.31 -4.30 7.18
N VAL A 59 6.52 -5.34 6.36
CA VAL A 59 7.03 -6.63 6.84
C VAL A 59 8.44 -6.51 7.43
N ARG A 60 9.31 -5.69 6.80
CA ARG A 60 10.67 -5.41 7.28
C ARG A 60 10.72 -4.56 8.55
N SER A 61 9.67 -3.80 8.81
CA SER A 61 9.55 -3.02 10.06
C SER A 61 9.13 -3.85 11.27
N GLY A 62 8.78 -5.14 11.07
CA GLY A 62 8.45 -6.05 12.17
C GLY A 62 6.97 -6.10 12.53
N VAL A 63 6.08 -5.62 11.66
CA VAL A 63 4.64 -5.80 11.82
C VAL A 63 4.31 -7.30 11.85
N GLY A 64 3.51 -7.71 12.84
CA GLY A 64 3.28 -9.13 13.12
C GLY A 64 2.19 -9.79 12.28
N LYS A 65 1.27 -8.99 11.71
CA LYS A 65 0.21 -9.51 10.83
C LYS A 65 0.02 -8.59 9.63
N VAL A 66 0.01 -9.16 8.42
CA VAL A 66 -0.10 -8.40 7.19
C VAL A 66 -1.07 -9.09 6.23
N THR A 67 -2.18 -8.44 5.91
CA THR A 67 -3.09 -8.86 4.84
C THR A 67 -2.74 -8.14 3.56
N ILE A 68 -2.57 -8.87 2.47
CA ILE A 68 -2.25 -8.33 1.15
C ILE A 68 -3.31 -8.74 0.15
N VAL A 69 -3.94 -7.74 -0.50
CA VAL A 69 -5.10 -7.94 -1.37
C VAL A 69 -4.78 -7.45 -2.78
N ASP A 70 -4.81 -8.34 -3.75
CA ASP A 70 -4.68 -8.01 -5.18
C ASP A 70 -5.19 -9.20 -6.00
N PHE A 71 -5.94 -8.94 -7.06
CA PHE A 71 -6.52 -9.98 -7.92
C PHE A 71 -5.65 -10.29 -9.14
N ASP A 72 -4.71 -9.41 -9.47
CA ASP A 72 -3.90 -9.49 -10.68
C ASP A 72 -2.84 -10.58 -10.61
N GLU A 73 -2.45 -10.99 -11.82
CA GLU A 73 -1.25 -11.77 -12.06
C GLU A 73 -0.04 -10.89 -12.38
N VAL A 74 1.13 -11.45 -12.20
CA VAL A 74 2.40 -10.83 -12.60
C VAL A 74 2.49 -10.74 -14.12
N CYS A 75 2.68 -9.54 -14.65
CA CYS A 75 2.92 -9.30 -16.07
C CYS A 75 4.38 -8.92 -16.32
N ILE A 76 4.93 -9.28 -17.46
CA ILE A 76 6.30 -8.92 -17.85
C ILE A 76 6.52 -7.41 -17.85
N THR A 77 5.48 -6.62 -18.20
CA THR A 77 5.54 -5.15 -18.19
C THR A 77 5.60 -4.54 -16.80
N ASN A 78 5.46 -5.34 -15.75
CA ASN A 78 5.59 -4.91 -14.37
C ASN A 78 7.04 -4.86 -13.87
N SER A 79 7.98 -5.49 -14.61
CA SER A 79 9.37 -5.73 -14.17
C SER A 79 10.14 -4.45 -13.82
N ASN A 80 9.79 -3.32 -14.42
CA ASN A 80 10.49 -2.06 -14.19
C ASN A 80 10.15 -1.39 -12.83
N ARG A 81 9.05 -1.84 -12.14
CA ARG A 81 8.57 -1.14 -10.94
C ARG A 81 7.91 -2.00 -9.86
N GLN A 82 7.50 -3.22 -10.14
CA GLN A 82 6.83 -4.10 -9.17
C GLN A 82 7.83 -5.12 -8.59
N LEU A 83 7.92 -5.17 -7.28
CA LEU A 83 8.92 -5.95 -6.55
C LEU A 83 8.91 -7.46 -6.87
N HIS A 84 7.74 -8.02 -7.13
CA HIS A 84 7.50 -9.44 -7.40
C HIS A 84 7.61 -9.82 -8.88
N ALA A 85 7.78 -8.84 -9.77
CA ALA A 85 7.84 -9.10 -11.20
C ALA A 85 9.24 -9.60 -11.61
N LEU A 86 9.46 -10.90 -11.41
CA LEU A 86 10.70 -11.60 -11.68
C LEU A 86 10.52 -12.62 -12.81
N THR A 87 11.62 -12.97 -13.48
CA THR A 87 11.63 -14.06 -14.47
C THR A 87 11.13 -15.36 -13.85
N GLY A 88 10.23 -16.05 -14.54
CA GLY A 88 9.62 -17.29 -14.08
C GLY A 88 8.38 -17.13 -13.21
N LEU A 89 7.98 -15.89 -12.84
CA LEU A 89 6.78 -15.63 -12.05
C LEU A 89 5.63 -14.99 -12.85
N VAL A 90 5.82 -14.74 -14.14
CA VAL A 90 4.76 -14.22 -15.03
C VAL A 90 3.59 -15.20 -15.07
N GLY A 91 2.36 -14.70 -14.86
CA GLY A 91 1.14 -15.51 -14.76
C GLY A 91 0.82 -16.02 -13.35
N SER A 92 1.71 -15.82 -12.36
CA SER A 92 1.40 -16.13 -10.96
C SER A 92 0.66 -14.95 -10.29
N HIS A 93 -0.23 -15.23 -9.35
CA HIS A 93 -0.95 -14.19 -8.61
C HIS A 93 0.01 -13.36 -7.75
N LYS A 94 -0.07 -12.03 -7.86
CA LYS A 94 0.79 -11.08 -7.13
C LYS A 94 0.76 -11.31 -5.62
N ALA A 95 -0.44 -11.48 -5.04
CA ALA A 95 -0.60 -11.70 -3.61
C ALA A 95 0.10 -12.97 -3.13
N THR A 96 -0.01 -14.06 -3.88
CA THR A 96 0.63 -15.35 -3.54
C THR A 96 2.16 -15.23 -3.60
N VAL A 97 2.70 -14.67 -4.68
CA VAL A 97 4.15 -14.49 -4.85
C VAL A 97 4.75 -13.62 -3.75
N LEU A 98 4.08 -12.54 -3.39
CA LEU A 98 4.54 -11.67 -2.30
C LEU A 98 4.42 -12.35 -0.93
N ALA A 99 3.39 -13.14 -0.68
CA ALA A 99 3.27 -13.88 0.58
C ALA A 99 4.44 -14.86 0.78
N GLU A 100 4.82 -15.61 -0.24
CA GLU A 100 5.98 -16.51 -0.21
C GLU A 100 7.30 -15.76 0.05
N ARG A 101 7.45 -14.57 -0.55
CA ARG A 101 8.57 -13.69 -0.31
C ARG A 101 8.60 -13.18 1.13
N PHE A 102 7.48 -12.70 1.63
CA PHE A 102 7.37 -12.10 2.97
C PHE A 102 7.57 -13.14 4.09
N ALA A 103 7.14 -14.37 3.89
CA ALA A 103 7.45 -15.48 4.79
C ALA A 103 8.97 -15.72 4.95
N LYS A 104 9.77 -15.41 3.94
CA LYS A 104 11.24 -15.47 4.00
C LYS A 104 11.86 -14.22 4.65
N VAL A 105 11.22 -13.06 4.52
CA VAL A 105 11.66 -11.80 5.14
C VAL A 105 11.37 -11.82 6.64
N ASN A 106 10.13 -12.14 7.03
CA ASN A 106 9.68 -12.23 8.42
C ASN A 106 8.90 -13.54 8.67
N PRO A 107 9.56 -14.65 8.96
CA PRO A 107 8.89 -15.93 9.22
C PRO A 107 7.99 -15.96 10.45
N GLN A 108 8.05 -14.93 11.30
CA GLN A 108 7.22 -14.81 12.49
C GLN A 108 5.91 -14.06 12.23
N ALA A 109 5.83 -13.33 11.10
CA ALA A 109 4.61 -12.61 10.74
C ALA A 109 3.57 -13.57 10.14
N GLU A 110 2.32 -13.34 10.48
CA GLU A 110 1.17 -13.92 9.79
C GLU A 110 0.92 -13.14 8.49
N ILE A 111 1.18 -13.75 7.33
CA ILE A 111 0.94 -13.13 6.02
C ILE A 111 -0.30 -13.77 5.41
N ILE A 112 -1.34 -12.96 5.16
CA ILE A 112 -2.63 -13.39 4.61
C ILE A 112 -2.77 -12.87 3.17
N PRO A 113 -2.49 -13.69 2.14
CA PRO A 113 -2.75 -13.33 0.76
C PRO A 113 -4.24 -13.49 0.41
N MET A 114 -4.81 -12.48 -0.23
CA MET A 114 -6.17 -12.50 -0.78
C MET A 114 -6.12 -12.18 -2.27
N VAL A 115 -6.42 -13.18 -3.10
CA VAL A 115 -6.51 -13.02 -4.55
C VAL A 115 -7.92 -12.55 -4.90
N GLN A 116 -8.20 -11.27 -4.64
CA GLN A 116 -9.53 -10.68 -4.80
C GLN A 116 -9.42 -9.24 -5.32
N PHE A 117 -10.36 -8.85 -6.18
CA PHE A 117 -10.57 -7.45 -6.54
C PHE A 117 -11.41 -6.78 -5.46
N TYR A 118 -10.86 -5.75 -4.80
CA TYR A 118 -11.61 -5.00 -3.78
C TYR A 118 -12.79 -4.24 -4.39
N ASN A 119 -13.97 -4.42 -3.85
CA ASN A 119 -15.19 -3.67 -4.17
C ASN A 119 -16.16 -3.69 -2.98
N GLU A 120 -17.25 -2.94 -3.08
CA GLU A 120 -18.27 -2.85 -2.04
C GLU A 120 -18.86 -4.23 -1.63
N ARG A 121 -19.01 -5.15 -2.59
CA ARG A 121 -19.68 -6.45 -2.34
C ARG A 121 -18.81 -7.39 -1.49
N ASN A 122 -17.50 -7.42 -1.74
CA ASN A 122 -16.58 -8.29 -1.00
C ASN A 122 -15.85 -7.58 0.16
N ASN A 123 -16.12 -6.29 0.37
CA ASN A 123 -15.60 -5.53 1.49
C ASN A 123 -15.80 -6.22 2.86
N PRO A 124 -17.00 -6.79 3.21
CA PRO A 124 -17.18 -7.44 4.49
C PRO A 124 -16.26 -8.65 4.70
N GLU A 125 -16.00 -9.42 3.65
CA GLU A 125 -15.10 -10.58 3.70
C GLU A 125 -13.64 -10.15 3.90
N ILE A 126 -13.18 -9.15 3.16
CA ILE A 126 -11.82 -8.62 3.24
C ILE A 126 -11.57 -8.03 4.63
N PHE A 127 -12.51 -7.22 5.15
CA PHE A 127 -12.40 -6.59 6.46
C PHE A 127 -12.73 -7.51 7.65
N ALA A 128 -13.20 -8.73 7.41
CA ALA A 128 -13.32 -9.75 8.46
C ALA A 128 -11.96 -10.06 9.14
N THR A 129 -10.85 -9.76 8.48
CA THR A 129 -9.49 -9.88 9.04
C THR A 129 -9.17 -8.82 10.12
N LYS A 130 -9.98 -7.76 10.24
CA LYS A 130 -9.89 -6.68 11.25
C LYS A 130 -8.51 -6.01 11.31
N PRO A 131 -8.09 -5.27 10.28
CA PRO A 131 -6.83 -4.54 10.30
C PRO A 131 -6.86 -3.36 11.26
N ASP A 132 -5.72 -3.07 11.88
CA ASP A 132 -5.51 -1.85 12.69
C ASP A 132 -5.19 -0.64 11.80
N TYR A 133 -4.66 -0.88 10.58
CA TYR A 133 -4.33 0.15 9.63
C TYR A 133 -4.43 -0.35 8.19
N VAL A 134 -4.83 0.52 7.26
CA VAL A 134 -4.98 0.20 5.82
C VAL A 134 -4.05 1.07 4.97
N ILE A 135 -3.37 0.45 4.01
CA ILE A 135 -2.67 1.14 2.91
C ILE A 135 -3.51 0.97 1.65
N ASP A 136 -4.02 2.07 1.13
CA ASP A 136 -4.75 2.11 -0.12
C ASP A 136 -3.79 2.42 -1.29
N ALA A 137 -3.44 1.40 -2.05
CA ALA A 137 -2.62 1.50 -3.26
C ALA A 137 -3.40 1.07 -4.53
N ILE A 138 -4.74 1.18 -4.49
CA ILE A 138 -5.64 0.86 -5.61
C ILE A 138 -5.53 1.95 -6.68
N ASP A 139 -5.56 1.58 -7.95
CA ASP A 139 -5.63 2.51 -9.10
C ASP A 139 -7.07 2.72 -9.63
N ASN A 140 -8.01 1.82 -9.32
CA ASN A 140 -9.41 1.97 -9.68
C ASN A 140 -10.10 3.02 -8.80
N VAL A 141 -10.56 4.12 -9.42
CA VAL A 141 -11.14 5.28 -8.72
C VAL A 141 -12.37 4.92 -7.88
N THR A 142 -13.27 4.10 -8.41
CA THR A 142 -14.52 3.72 -7.71
C THR A 142 -14.21 2.90 -6.47
N ALA A 143 -13.39 1.85 -6.61
CA ALA A 143 -12.97 1.01 -5.50
C ALA A 143 -12.22 1.81 -4.43
N LYS A 144 -11.32 2.71 -4.87
CA LYS A 144 -10.55 3.60 -4.00
C LYS A 144 -11.44 4.55 -3.19
N CYS A 145 -12.39 5.23 -3.83
CA CYS A 145 -13.32 6.12 -3.13
C CYS A 145 -14.16 5.36 -2.09
N HIS A 146 -14.68 4.19 -2.44
CA HIS A 146 -15.42 3.33 -1.51
C HIS A 146 -14.54 2.91 -0.32
N LEU A 147 -13.31 2.45 -0.57
CA LEU A 147 -12.38 2.05 0.49
C LEU A 147 -12.09 3.17 1.47
N LEU A 148 -11.75 4.36 0.96
CA LEU A 148 -11.44 5.53 1.79
C LEU A 148 -12.63 5.96 2.63
N ALA A 149 -13.82 6.01 2.03
CA ALA A 149 -15.06 6.36 2.73
C ALA A 149 -15.39 5.32 3.82
N TYR A 150 -15.30 4.04 3.50
CA TYR A 150 -15.51 2.96 4.45
C TYR A 150 -14.55 3.03 5.64
N CYS A 151 -13.24 3.23 5.40
CA CYS A 151 -12.26 3.34 6.47
C CYS A 151 -12.55 4.53 7.39
N VAL A 152 -12.91 5.69 6.85
CA VAL A 152 -13.26 6.88 7.66
C VAL A 152 -14.53 6.63 8.49
N GLU A 153 -15.59 6.07 7.89
CA GLU A 153 -16.82 5.72 8.56
C GLU A 153 -16.60 4.72 9.71
N GLN A 154 -15.80 3.69 9.47
CA GLN A 154 -15.48 2.66 10.47
C GLN A 154 -14.37 3.07 11.43
N LYS A 155 -13.80 4.28 11.29
CA LYS A 155 -12.68 4.79 12.10
C LYS A 155 -11.44 3.90 12.04
N ILE A 156 -11.21 3.27 10.89
CA ILE A 156 -10.00 2.50 10.61
C ILE A 156 -8.97 3.45 10.01
N PRO A 157 -7.80 3.64 10.62
CA PRO A 157 -6.74 4.46 10.06
C PRO A 157 -6.37 4.00 8.65
N VAL A 158 -6.26 4.94 7.70
CA VAL A 158 -5.93 4.65 6.32
C VAL A 158 -4.95 5.68 5.77
N VAL A 159 -3.95 5.22 5.01
CA VAL A 159 -3.13 6.09 4.17
C VAL A 159 -3.46 5.84 2.70
N CYS A 160 -3.75 6.92 1.99
CA CYS A 160 -4.05 6.88 0.56
C CYS A 160 -2.76 7.10 -0.25
N CYS A 161 -2.50 6.26 -1.25
CA CYS A 161 -1.52 6.56 -2.28
C CYS A 161 -2.20 7.19 -3.48
N SER A 162 -1.78 8.38 -3.87
CA SER A 162 -2.26 9.05 -5.08
C SER A 162 -1.51 8.59 -6.34
N GLY A 163 -1.64 9.31 -7.44
CA GLY A 163 -1.04 8.94 -8.71
C GLY A 163 0.50 9.03 -8.71
N SER A 164 1.20 7.93 -8.95
CA SER A 164 2.66 7.87 -9.01
C SER A 164 3.24 7.78 -10.43
N ALA A 165 2.38 7.61 -11.44
CA ALA A 165 2.81 7.50 -12.84
C ALA A 165 3.10 8.88 -13.47
N GLY A 166 3.94 8.89 -14.52
CA GLY A 166 4.32 10.09 -15.26
C GLY A 166 5.29 10.99 -14.49
N ARG A 167 6.06 10.47 -13.54
CA ARG A 167 6.98 11.24 -12.68
C ARG A 167 8.38 10.63 -12.66
N MET A 168 9.38 11.47 -12.42
CA MET A 168 10.79 11.10 -12.45
C MET A 168 11.57 11.51 -11.20
N ASP A 169 11.02 12.41 -10.38
CA ASP A 169 11.70 12.94 -9.19
C ASP A 169 11.07 12.37 -7.90
N PRO A 170 11.69 11.35 -7.27
CA PRO A 170 11.21 10.78 -6.02
C PRO A 170 11.35 11.74 -4.82
N THR A 171 12.13 12.81 -4.93
CA THR A 171 12.34 13.80 -3.85
C THR A 171 11.15 14.74 -3.67
N GLN A 172 10.24 14.80 -4.66
CA GLN A 172 9.01 15.58 -4.61
C GLN A 172 7.82 14.80 -4.01
N VAL A 173 8.05 13.63 -3.42
CA VAL A 173 7.02 12.86 -2.73
C VAL A 173 6.74 13.49 -1.37
N GLU A 174 5.48 13.81 -1.14
CA GLU A 174 4.99 14.47 0.08
C GLU A 174 3.84 13.67 0.71
N VAL A 175 3.56 13.96 1.99
CA VAL A 175 2.41 13.44 2.71
C VAL A 175 1.60 14.61 3.28
N ALA A 176 0.33 14.71 2.88
CA ALA A 176 -0.61 15.68 3.40
C ALA A 176 -2.03 15.09 3.48
N ASP A 177 -2.97 15.77 4.14
CA ASP A 177 -4.37 15.36 4.07
C ASP A 177 -4.88 15.42 2.62
N LEU A 178 -5.72 14.45 2.21
CA LEU A 178 -6.27 14.37 0.86
C LEU A 178 -6.97 15.68 0.45
N ALA A 179 -7.62 16.36 1.39
CA ALA A 179 -8.36 17.60 1.13
C ALA A 179 -7.47 18.73 0.60
N VAL A 180 -6.18 18.76 0.99
CA VAL A 180 -5.24 19.85 0.69
C VAL A 180 -4.14 19.47 -0.31
N THR A 181 -4.18 18.23 -0.86
CA THR A 181 -3.22 17.82 -1.89
C THR A 181 -3.34 18.68 -3.15
N GLU A 182 -2.20 19.02 -3.78
CA GLU A 182 -2.13 19.84 -4.99
C GLU A 182 -1.35 19.13 -6.10
N GLY A 183 -1.55 19.55 -7.34
CA GLY A 183 -0.79 19.06 -8.50
C GLY A 183 -1.14 17.64 -8.97
N ASP A 184 -1.93 16.87 -8.23
CA ASP A 184 -2.25 15.48 -8.53
C ASP A 184 -3.67 15.33 -9.11
N PRO A 185 -3.82 14.88 -10.38
CA PRO A 185 -5.11 14.70 -11.03
C PRO A 185 -5.98 13.63 -10.36
N LEU A 186 -5.39 12.51 -9.88
CA LEU A 186 -6.12 11.45 -9.21
C LEU A 186 -6.70 11.97 -7.89
N ALA A 187 -5.89 12.62 -7.06
CA ALA A 187 -6.35 13.21 -5.81
C ALA A 187 -7.48 14.23 -6.03
N ARG A 188 -7.42 15.03 -7.11
CA ARG A 188 -8.50 15.95 -7.49
C ARG A 188 -9.81 15.22 -7.77
N VAL A 189 -9.76 14.12 -8.51
CA VAL A 189 -10.93 13.28 -8.81
C VAL A 189 -11.49 12.66 -7.54
N LEU A 190 -10.63 12.10 -6.69
CA LEU A 190 -11.04 11.50 -5.41
C LEU A 190 -11.76 12.52 -4.51
N ARG A 191 -11.18 13.71 -4.32
CA ARG A 191 -11.83 14.78 -3.52
C ARG A 191 -13.22 15.12 -4.02
N ARG A 192 -13.38 15.25 -5.36
CA ARG A 192 -14.68 15.55 -5.97
C ARG A 192 -15.69 14.46 -5.68
N ILE A 193 -15.34 13.19 -5.90
CA ILE A 193 -16.25 12.06 -5.69
C ILE A 193 -16.58 11.89 -4.21
N LEU A 194 -15.60 11.97 -3.32
CA LEU A 194 -15.82 11.82 -1.88
C LEU A 194 -16.77 12.90 -1.34
N ARG A 195 -16.65 14.15 -1.81
CA ARG A 195 -17.60 15.22 -1.46
C ARG A 195 -18.99 14.97 -2.03
N GLN A 196 -19.10 14.62 -3.30
CA GLN A 196 -20.39 14.51 -3.98
C GLN A 196 -21.18 13.25 -3.60
N GLN A 197 -20.50 12.13 -3.31
CA GLN A 197 -21.17 10.84 -3.14
C GLN A 197 -21.05 10.24 -1.74
N TYR A 198 -20.04 10.67 -0.96
CA TYR A 198 -19.77 10.09 0.36
C TYR A 198 -19.85 11.08 1.52
N GLY A 199 -20.35 12.30 1.28
CA GLY A 199 -20.62 13.28 2.32
C GLY A 199 -19.38 13.90 2.99
N PHE A 200 -18.22 13.83 2.34
CA PHE A 200 -17.02 14.49 2.86
C PHE A 200 -17.15 16.02 2.84
N PRO A 201 -16.51 16.73 3.78
CA PRO A 201 -16.71 18.17 3.94
C PRO A 201 -16.18 18.97 2.76
N GLU A 202 -16.88 20.05 2.39
CA GLU A 202 -16.42 20.99 1.36
C GLU A 202 -15.15 21.75 1.80
N LYS A 203 -15.05 22.06 3.09
CA LYS A 203 -13.92 22.73 3.73
C LYS A 203 -13.44 21.94 4.93
N GLY A 204 -12.12 21.94 5.15
CA GLY A 204 -11.49 21.21 6.24
C GLY A 204 -10.88 19.88 5.78
N GLU A 205 -10.30 19.16 6.72
CA GLU A 205 -9.58 17.91 6.48
C GLU A 205 -10.53 16.73 6.26
N PHE A 206 -10.06 15.76 5.50
CA PHE A 206 -10.72 14.46 5.34
C PHE A 206 -10.25 13.43 6.35
N ASN A 207 -9.18 13.75 7.09
CA ASN A 207 -8.47 12.82 7.97
C ASN A 207 -7.93 11.58 7.21
N ILE A 208 -7.52 11.81 5.97
CA ILE A 208 -6.91 10.79 5.10
C ILE A 208 -5.50 11.26 4.71
N PRO A 209 -4.46 10.86 5.46
CA PRO A 209 -3.09 11.05 5.01
C PRO A 209 -2.91 10.49 3.61
N THR A 210 -2.38 11.31 2.71
CA THR A 210 -2.23 10.96 1.29
C THR A 210 -0.81 11.19 0.85
N VAL A 211 -0.19 10.15 0.31
CA VAL A 211 1.11 10.23 -0.35
C VAL A 211 0.88 10.68 -1.79
N PHE A 212 1.48 11.80 -2.17
CA PHE A 212 1.32 12.42 -3.49
C PHE A 212 2.62 13.10 -3.92
N SER A 213 2.67 13.67 -5.12
CA SER A 213 3.78 14.49 -5.59
C SER A 213 3.25 15.70 -6.33
N ARG A 214 3.92 16.84 -6.16
CA ARG A 214 3.65 18.08 -6.91
C ARG A 214 4.29 18.10 -8.28
N GLU A 215 5.18 17.14 -8.57
CA GLU A 215 5.82 17.05 -9.87
C GLU A 215 4.77 16.98 -10.99
N PRO A 216 4.86 17.83 -12.03
CA PRO A 216 3.97 17.74 -13.18
C PRO A 216 4.05 16.38 -13.87
N ILE A 217 2.92 15.83 -14.29
CA ILE A 217 2.89 14.57 -15.02
C ILE A 217 3.51 14.76 -16.40
N LEU A 218 4.53 13.98 -16.71
CA LEU A 218 5.13 13.92 -18.03
C LEU A 218 4.20 13.20 -19.00
N ALA A 219 4.03 13.79 -20.18
CA ALA A 219 3.32 13.12 -21.26
C ALA A 219 4.06 11.84 -21.68
N PRO A 220 3.35 10.75 -21.96
CA PRO A 220 4.00 9.53 -22.43
C PRO A 220 4.58 9.74 -23.84
N HIS A 221 5.76 9.14 -24.07
CA HIS A 221 6.35 9.09 -25.40
C HIS A 221 5.71 7.96 -26.21
N GLU A 222 5.53 8.21 -27.50
CA GLU A 222 5.21 7.17 -28.46
C GLU A 222 6.45 6.27 -28.66
N LEU A 223 6.25 4.95 -28.64
CA LEU A 223 7.33 3.99 -28.83
C LEU A 223 7.27 3.41 -30.26
N ALA A 224 8.44 3.24 -30.88
CA ALA A 224 8.54 2.86 -32.29
C ALA A 224 7.89 1.49 -32.62
N TYR A 225 7.69 0.63 -31.62
CA TYR A 225 7.14 -0.71 -31.82
C TYR A 225 5.61 -0.81 -31.65
N ASP A 226 4.96 0.20 -31.09
CA ASP A 226 3.54 0.11 -30.70
C ASP A 226 2.66 1.28 -31.17
N ASN A 227 3.25 2.27 -31.84
CA ASN A 227 2.56 3.51 -32.27
C ASN A 227 1.80 4.19 -31.12
N GLY A 228 2.36 4.17 -29.89
CA GLY A 228 1.76 4.76 -28.69
C GLY A 228 0.63 3.93 -28.04
N LYS A 229 0.29 2.78 -28.60
CA LYS A 229 -0.82 1.93 -28.11
C LYS A 229 -0.43 0.99 -26.96
N GLY A 230 0.86 0.91 -26.66
CA GLY A 230 1.38 0.01 -25.64
C GLY A 230 1.61 -1.43 -26.14
N PHE A 231 2.30 -2.18 -25.29
CA PHE A 231 2.65 -3.57 -25.59
C PHE A 231 1.39 -4.46 -25.54
N LYS A 232 1.19 -5.29 -26.57
CA LYS A 232 0.12 -6.29 -26.56
C LYS A 232 0.39 -7.31 -25.46
N CYS A 233 -0.59 -7.49 -24.57
CA CYS A 233 -0.44 -8.38 -23.42
C CYS A 233 -0.22 -9.82 -23.88
N VAL A 234 0.85 -10.45 -23.38
CA VAL A 234 1.15 -11.87 -23.59
C VAL A 234 0.85 -12.73 -22.38
N CYS A 235 0.14 -12.16 -21.39
CA CYS A 235 -0.28 -12.91 -20.20
C CYS A 235 -1.26 -14.04 -20.58
N PRO A 236 -1.18 -15.21 -19.95
CA PRO A 236 -2.04 -16.34 -20.25
C PRO A 236 -3.55 -16.05 -20.15
N GLN A 237 -3.92 -15.03 -19.37
CA GLN A 237 -5.30 -14.65 -19.10
C GLN A 237 -5.76 -13.38 -19.84
N GLY A 238 -5.10 -12.88 -20.81
CA GLY A 238 -5.39 -11.72 -21.72
C GLY A 238 -6.56 -10.79 -21.41
N ASN A 239 -7.62 -11.30 -20.77
CA ASN A 239 -8.82 -10.57 -20.34
C ASN A 239 -9.33 -11.18 -19.04
N ASN A 240 -9.18 -10.47 -17.93
CA ASN A 240 -9.67 -10.90 -16.61
C ASN A 240 -11.15 -10.51 -16.35
N GLY A 241 -11.87 -10.04 -17.37
CA GLY A 241 -13.28 -9.66 -17.29
C GLY A 241 -13.55 -8.33 -16.58
N LEU A 242 -12.56 -7.71 -15.94
CA LEU A 242 -12.69 -6.45 -15.19
C LEU A 242 -11.92 -5.30 -15.85
N ASN A 243 -10.78 -5.58 -16.46
CA ASN A 243 -9.97 -4.64 -17.23
C ASN A 243 -9.24 -5.39 -18.33
N THR A 244 -9.28 -4.89 -19.55
CA THR A 244 -8.43 -5.37 -20.63
C THR A 244 -7.19 -4.49 -20.72
N CYS A 245 -6.02 -5.09 -20.96
CA CYS A 245 -4.79 -4.32 -21.21
C CYS A 245 -4.92 -3.46 -22.49
N ASP A 246 -5.86 -3.82 -23.37
CA ASP A 246 -6.11 -3.18 -24.66
C ASP A 246 -7.05 -1.95 -24.56
N ASP A 247 -7.78 -1.76 -23.44
CA ASP A 247 -8.77 -0.68 -23.30
C ASP A 247 -8.20 0.62 -22.68
N LYS A 248 -6.93 0.69 -22.37
CA LYS A 248 -6.28 1.91 -21.86
C LYS A 248 -5.99 2.88 -23.00
N ASN A 249 -6.78 3.93 -23.12
CA ASN A 249 -6.58 5.00 -24.12
C ASN A 249 -5.25 5.75 -23.96
N LEU A 250 -4.62 5.71 -22.78
CA LEU A 250 -3.36 6.36 -22.49
C LEU A 250 -2.57 5.57 -21.44
N ILE A 251 -1.38 5.09 -21.80
CA ILE A 251 -0.46 4.42 -20.89
C ILE A 251 0.58 5.42 -20.42
N LEU A 252 0.49 5.85 -19.16
CA LEU A 252 1.51 6.68 -18.55
C LEU A 252 2.78 5.87 -18.25
N GLY A 253 3.94 6.46 -18.52
CA GLY A 253 5.21 5.92 -18.08
C GLY A 253 5.29 5.83 -16.54
N SER A 254 6.12 4.94 -16.03
CA SER A 254 6.36 4.82 -14.58
C SER A 254 7.82 4.44 -14.32
N ALA A 255 8.41 5.07 -13.31
CA ALA A 255 9.76 4.76 -12.84
C ALA A 255 9.71 4.03 -11.51
N GLY A 256 10.43 2.91 -11.38
CA GLY A 256 10.43 2.08 -10.17
C GLY A 256 10.90 2.82 -8.91
N PHE A 257 11.86 3.73 -9.05
CA PHE A 257 12.35 4.55 -7.94
C PHE A 257 11.31 5.58 -7.46
N VAL A 258 10.39 6.06 -8.32
CA VAL A 258 9.29 6.94 -7.91
C VAL A 258 8.19 6.14 -7.24
N THR A 259 7.69 5.07 -7.88
CA THR A 259 6.65 4.23 -7.29
C THR A 259 7.11 3.59 -5.98
N GLY A 260 8.40 3.23 -5.88
CA GLY A 260 9.03 2.76 -4.66
C GLY A 260 9.03 3.82 -3.56
N ALA A 261 9.40 5.06 -3.87
CA ALA A 261 9.36 6.17 -2.90
C ALA A 261 7.96 6.41 -2.33
N PHE A 262 6.92 6.36 -3.18
CA PHE A 262 5.52 6.43 -2.73
C PHE A 262 5.19 5.28 -1.77
N GLY A 263 5.58 4.04 -2.10
CA GLY A 263 5.35 2.88 -1.25
C GLY A 263 6.06 2.97 0.10
N LEU A 264 7.32 3.40 0.09
CA LEU A 264 8.11 3.62 1.31
C LEU A 264 7.53 4.75 2.17
N ALA A 265 7.03 5.84 1.57
CA ALA A 265 6.36 6.92 2.28
C ALA A 265 5.04 6.46 2.93
N CYS A 266 4.23 5.64 2.24
CA CYS A 266 3.05 5.01 2.83
C CYS A 266 3.42 4.16 4.05
N ALA A 267 4.41 3.31 3.92
CA ALA A 267 4.86 2.45 5.02
C ALA A 267 5.42 3.26 6.21
N ALA A 268 6.20 4.31 5.93
CA ALA A 268 6.74 5.20 6.95
C ALA A 268 5.63 5.88 7.75
N ARG A 269 4.57 6.36 7.07
CA ARG A 269 3.40 6.95 7.72
C ARG A 269 2.71 5.95 8.64
N VAL A 270 2.41 4.74 8.15
CA VAL A 270 1.75 3.68 8.93
C VAL A 270 2.57 3.31 10.16
N VAL A 271 3.88 3.06 9.98
CA VAL A 271 4.76 2.70 11.09
C VAL A 271 4.81 3.81 12.13
N SER A 272 4.92 5.07 11.69
CA SER A 272 4.93 6.23 12.60
C SER A 272 3.65 6.35 13.40
N ASP A 273 2.50 6.17 12.78
CA ASP A 273 1.20 6.26 13.46
C ASP A 273 1.01 5.10 14.45
N LEU A 274 1.37 3.87 14.06
CA LEU A 274 1.25 2.68 14.93
C LEU A 274 2.14 2.76 16.17
N ILE A 275 3.33 3.34 16.10
CA ILE A 275 4.20 3.46 17.27
C ILE A 275 3.81 4.60 18.22
N GLN A 276 3.05 5.59 17.72
CA GLN A 276 2.57 6.73 18.52
C GLN A 276 1.22 6.46 19.18
N SER A 277 0.38 5.58 18.62
CA SER A 277 -0.89 5.13 19.21
C SER A 277 -0.65 4.31 20.47
#